data_57b3504f249194bec3e75bc3b968de53
#
_entry.id   57b3504f249194bec3e75bc3b968de53
#
_cell.length_a   1.000
_cell.length_b   1.000
_cell.length_c   1.000
_cell.angle_alpha   90.00
_cell.angle_beta   90.00
_cell.angle_gamma   90.00
#
_symmetry.space_group_name_H-M   'P 1'
#
loop_
_entity.id
_entity.type
_entity.pdbx_description
1 polymer ?
#
loop_
_entity_poly.entity_id
_entity_poly.type
_entity_poly.pdbx_seq_one_letter_code
_entity_poly.pdbx_strand_id
1 'polypeptide(L)'
;MSKIIQNFKNISYGPAPEDSTDVMSWINSLNNPNHLFINGSWTKSKASKKIQVINPATNKKLTSLSIANKADVNAAVGAAKKAYNSWSKTSPDTRAKYLYALARLIQKHSRFLSVLETIDNGKPIRETRDIDIPLVARHFYYHAGWAKKIDTKTHKPIGVIGQIIPWNFPLLMMAWKIAPAIAAGNTVVLKPAEFTSLTALYFAELCQKARIPKGVINIITGDGSTGELITSHVDTKKIAFTGSTEVGKKIIQSTATQEKKLTMEL
;
A
#
# COMPACT_ATOMS: atom_id res chain seq x y z
N MET A 1 23.05 -44.96 -18.79
CA MET A 1 22.96 -43.58 -18.29
C MET A 1 24.19 -43.32 -17.42
N SER A 2 24.95 -42.24 -17.64
CA SER A 2 26.21 -42.05 -16.90
C SER A 2 25.91 -41.79 -15.40
N LYS A 3 26.84 -42.24 -14.55
CA LYS A 3 26.75 -42.09 -13.08
C LYS A 3 26.55 -40.61 -12.67
N ILE A 4 27.03 -39.67 -13.47
CA ILE A 4 26.88 -38.23 -13.32
C ILE A 4 25.43 -37.83 -13.49
N ILE A 5 24.72 -38.33 -14.53
CA ILE A 5 23.30 -38.01 -14.77
C ILE A 5 22.41 -38.54 -13.65
N GLN A 6 22.76 -39.73 -13.13
CA GLN A 6 22.03 -40.35 -12.03
C GLN A 6 22.22 -39.58 -10.72
N ASN A 7 23.44 -39.13 -10.41
CA ASN A 7 23.70 -38.25 -9.28
C ASN A 7 22.96 -36.91 -9.39
N PHE A 8 22.96 -36.29 -10.60
CA PHE A 8 22.25 -35.04 -10.85
C PHE A 8 20.72 -35.16 -10.58
N LYS A 9 20.12 -36.30 -10.94
CA LYS A 9 18.70 -36.58 -10.70
C LYS A 9 18.39 -36.82 -9.24
N ASN A 10 19.35 -37.23 -8.44
CA ASN A 10 19.18 -37.57 -7.02
C ASN A 10 19.63 -36.45 -6.08
N ILE A 11 20.12 -35.31 -6.59
CA ILE A 11 20.48 -34.17 -5.79
C ILE A 11 19.19 -33.56 -5.24
N SER A 12 19.03 -33.53 -3.92
CA SER A 12 17.99 -32.76 -3.26
C SER A 12 18.42 -31.30 -3.19
N TYR A 13 17.76 -30.48 -3.97
CA TYR A 13 17.86 -29.03 -3.82
C TYR A 13 16.97 -28.60 -2.66
N GLY A 14 17.47 -27.75 -1.77
CA GLY A 14 16.62 -27.08 -0.79
C GLY A 14 15.52 -26.24 -1.46
N PRO A 15 14.56 -25.71 -0.68
CA PRO A 15 13.53 -24.86 -1.26
C PRO A 15 14.16 -23.70 -2.02
N ALA A 16 13.54 -23.34 -3.15
CA ALA A 16 13.99 -22.18 -3.93
C ALA A 16 14.00 -20.91 -3.06
N PRO A 17 14.91 -19.96 -3.30
CA PRO A 17 14.91 -18.69 -2.58
C PRO A 17 13.57 -17.96 -2.64
N GLU A 18 12.82 -18.13 -3.72
CA GLU A 18 11.48 -17.59 -3.96
C GLU A 18 10.38 -18.61 -3.64
N ASP A 19 10.60 -19.51 -2.69
CA ASP A 19 9.56 -20.41 -2.20
C ASP A 19 8.36 -19.67 -1.66
N SER A 20 7.16 -20.16 -1.93
CA SER A 20 5.91 -19.49 -1.58
C SER A 20 5.37 -19.87 -0.21
N THR A 21 5.99 -20.77 0.54
CA THR A 21 5.47 -21.35 1.79
C THR A 21 5.14 -20.28 2.83
N ASP A 22 6.08 -19.37 3.11
CA ASP A 22 5.89 -18.30 4.09
C ASP A 22 4.79 -17.34 3.66
N VAL A 23 4.74 -17.00 2.36
CA VAL A 23 3.73 -16.10 1.79
C VAL A 23 2.36 -16.73 1.88
N MET A 24 2.22 -18.01 1.53
CA MET A 24 0.95 -18.73 1.61
C MET A 24 0.49 -18.89 3.06
N SER A 25 1.40 -19.13 4.00
CA SER A 25 1.12 -19.17 5.43
C SER A 25 0.55 -17.83 5.90
N TRP A 26 1.18 -16.71 5.49
CA TRP A 26 0.70 -15.37 5.80
C TRP A 26 -0.68 -15.09 5.18
N ILE A 27 -0.89 -15.42 3.89
CA ILE A 27 -2.19 -15.26 3.22
C ILE A 27 -3.28 -16.04 3.98
N ASN A 28 -2.99 -17.27 4.41
CA ASN A 28 -3.93 -18.09 5.18
C ASN A 28 -4.27 -17.46 6.54
N SER A 29 -3.34 -16.72 7.15
CA SER A 29 -3.60 -16.00 8.40
C SER A 29 -4.58 -14.82 8.21
N LEU A 30 -4.74 -14.30 6.98
CA LEU A 30 -5.73 -13.27 6.63
C LEU A 30 -7.18 -13.79 6.62
N ASN A 31 -7.44 -15.05 6.90
CA ASN A 31 -8.82 -15.55 7.09
C ASN A 31 -9.52 -14.91 8.29
N ASN A 32 -8.81 -14.17 9.12
CA ASN A 32 -9.36 -13.27 10.14
C ASN A 32 -10.09 -12.10 9.45
N PRO A 33 -11.30 -11.68 9.89
CA PRO A 33 -12.08 -10.62 9.26
C PRO A 33 -11.48 -9.19 9.40
N ASN A 34 -10.34 -9.03 10.06
CA ASN A 34 -9.71 -7.75 10.32
C ASN A 34 -8.73 -7.37 9.19
N HIS A 35 -9.25 -6.82 8.10
CA HIS A 35 -8.45 -6.51 6.91
C HIS A 35 -8.25 -5.03 6.66
N LEU A 36 -8.82 -4.15 7.49
CA LEU A 36 -8.62 -2.72 7.37
C LEU A 36 -7.55 -2.29 8.35
N PHE A 37 -6.58 -1.53 7.87
CA PHE A 37 -5.55 -0.94 8.72
C PHE A 37 -5.90 0.51 9.00
N ILE A 38 -6.46 0.76 10.17
CA ILE A 38 -6.94 2.08 10.58
C ILE A 38 -6.34 2.44 11.93
N ASN A 39 -5.84 3.67 12.04
CA ASN A 39 -5.27 4.19 13.29
C ASN A 39 -4.17 3.31 13.89
N GLY A 40 -3.33 2.73 13.03
CA GLY A 40 -2.20 1.87 13.44
C GLY A 40 -2.58 0.47 13.92
N SER A 41 -3.84 0.06 13.72
CA SER A 41 -4.37 -1.23 14.17
C SER A 41 -5.20 -1.91 13.08
N TRP A 42 -5.22 -3.23 13.11
CA TRP A 42 -6.10 -4.03 12.28
C TRP A 42 -7.53 -3.95 12.79
N THR A 43 -8.46 -3.65 11.89
CA THR A 43 -9.86 -3.39 12.22
C THR A 43 -10.77 -4.23 11.34
N LYS A 44 -11.80 -4.79 11.96
CA LYS A 44 -12.88 -5.47 11.22
C LYS A 44 -13.73 -4.43 10.50
N SER A 45 -13.98 -4.65 9.21
CA SER A 45 -14.93 -3.82 8.48
C SER A 45 -16.34 -3.94 9.05
N LYS A 46 -17.08 -2.84 9.02
CA LYS A 46 -18.50 -2.79 9.35
C LYS A 46 -19.39 -3.25 8.17
N ALA A 47 -18.80 -3.55 7.02
CA ALA A 47 -19.50 -4.05 5.85
C ALA A 47 -19.51 -5.57 5.80
N SER A 48 -20.58 -6.13 5.23
CA SER A 48 -20.71 -7.57 4.96
C SER A 48 -20.12 -8.00 3.60
N LYS A 49 -20.01 -7.06 2.66
CA LYS A 49 -19.51 -7.33 1.30
C LYS A 49 -18.02 -7.64 1.30
N LYS A 50 -17.63 -8.62 0.48
CA LYS A 50 -16.24 -9.06 0.33
C LYS A 50 -15.85 -9.15 -1.14
N ILE A 51 -14.54 -8.97 -1.39
CA ILE A 51 -13.89 -9.22 -2.67
C ILE A 51 -13.11 -10.53 -2.54
N GLN A 52 -13.16 -11.37 -3.57
CA GLN A 52 -12.28 -12.52 -3.67
C GLN A 52 -10.95 -12.09 -4.30
N VAL A 53 -9.86 -12.42 -3.64
CA VAL A 53 -8.51 -12.27 -4.21
C VAL A 53 -8.13 -13.58 -4.87
N ILE A 54 -7.81 -13.51 -6.15
CA ILE A 54 -7.55 -14.66 -7.02
C ILE A 54 -6.10 -14.62 -7.49
N ASN A 55 -5.38 -15.73 -7.41
CA ASN A 55 -4.10 -15.86 -8.06
C ASN A 55 -4.31 -15.97 -9.58
N PRO A 56 -3.88 -14.99 -10.38
CA PRO A 56 -4.17 -14.96 -11.81
C PRO A 56 -3.44 -16.07 -12.59
N ALA A 57 -2.34 -16.60 -12.08
CA ALA A 57 -1.60 -17.69 -12.72
C ALA A 57 -2.30 -19.04 -12.60
N THR A 58 -3.05 -19.27 -11.52
CA THR A 58 -3.70 -20.56 -11.24
C THR A 58 -5.21 -20.50 -11.22
N ASN A 59 -5.78 -19.30 -11.28
CA ASN A 59 -7.21 -19.00 -11.11
C ASN A 59 -7.79 -19.55 -9.78
N LYS A 60 -6.94 -19.75 -8.78
CA LYS A 60 -7.35 -20.21 -7.47
C LYS A 60 -7.56 -19.04 -6.52
N LYS A 61 -8.57 -19.13 -5.69
CA LYS A 61 -8.81 -18.15 -4.63
C LYS A 61 -7.67 -18.21 -3.61
N LEU A 62 -7.11 -17.04 -3.29
CA LEU A 62 -6.13 -16.84 -2.23
C LEU A 62 -6.82 -16.53 -0.89
N THR A 63 -7.69 -15.53 -0.89
CA THR A 63 -8.41 -15.09 0.31
C THR A 63 -9.67 -14.28 -0.08
N SER A 64 -10.35 -13.72 0.91
CA SER A 64 -11.44 -12.75 0.71
C SER A 64 -11.22 -11.54 1.59
N LEU A 65 -11.26 -10.35 1.02
CA LEU A 65 -11.08 -9.08 1.72
C LEU A 65 -12.40 -8.32 1.83
N SER A 66 -12.51 -7.47 2.83
CA SER A 66 -13.70 -6.63 3.02
C SER A 66 -13.74 -5.48 2.03
N ILE A 67 -14.93 -5.12 1.55
CA ILE A 67 -15.18 -3.87 0.85
C ILE A 67 -15.55 -2.82 1.90
N ALA A 68 -14.64 -1.86 2.15
CA ALA A 68 -14.88 -0.81 3.14
C ALA A 68 -16.08 0.06 2.75
N ASN A 69 -16.98 0.25 3.69
CA ASN A 69 -18.17 1.09 3.53
C ASN A 69 -17.95 2.52 4.03
N LYS A 70 -19.00 3.35 3.98
CA LYS A 70 -18.96 4.75 4.44
C LYS A 70 -18.49 4.90 5.90
N ALA A 71 -18.90 3.99 6.79
CA ALA A 71 -18.49 4.05 8.19
C ALA A 71 -16.99 3.73 8.36
N ASP A 72 -16.45 2.79 7.55
CA ASP A 72 -15.03 2.44 7.55
C ASP A 72 -14.19 3.58 6.97
N VAL A 73 -14.63 4.19 5.86
CA VAL A 73 -13.97 5.37 5.28
C VAL A 73 -13.95 6.54 6.25
N ASN A 74 -15.09 6.83 6.91
CA ASN A 74 -15.17 7.88 7.93
C ASN A 74 -14.19 7.62 9.08
N ALA A 75 -14.07 6.37 9.53
CA ALA A 75 -13.13 6.00 10.58
C ALA A 75 -11.66 6.21 10.14
N ALA A 76 -11.31 5.80 8.91
CA ALA A 76 -9.97 5.97 8.36
C ALA A 76 -9.60 7.45 8.16
N VAL A 77 -10.50 8.24 7.56
CA VAL A 77 -10.28 9.68 7.35
C VAL A 77 -10.26 10.44 8.68
N GLY A 78 -11.14 10.09 9.63
CA GLY A 78 -11.14 10.66 10.97
C GLY A 78 -9.84 10.40 11.74
N ALA A 79 -9.31 9.17 11.66
CA ALA A 79 -8.00 8.81 12.22
C ALA A 79 -6.86 9.60 11.56
N ALA A 80 -6.88 9.72 10.23
CA ALA A 80 -5.90 10.51 9.49
C ALA A 80 -5.95 12.00 9.85
N LYS A 81 -7.15 12.58 9.97
CA LYS A 81 -7.37 13.98 10.38
C LYS A 81 -6.84 14.24 11.79
N LYS A 82 -7.11 13.32 12.73
CA LYS A 82 -6.60 13.43 14.11
C LYS A 82 -5.08 13.37 14.14
N ALA A 83 -4.47 12.42 13.42
CA ALA A 83 -3.03 12.25 13.34
C ALA A 83 -2.33 13.43 12.68
N TYR A 84 -2.95 14.08 11.71
CA TYR A 84 -2.42 15.25 11.02
C TYR A 84 -2.03 16.38 11.97
N ASN A 85 -2.79 16.61 13.05
CA ASN A 85 -2.53 17.68 14.01
C ASN A 85 -1.14 17.60 14.67
N SER A 86 -0.64 16.39 14.89
CA SER A 86 0.70 16.15 15.45
C SER A 86 1.73 15.88 14.35
N TRP A 87 1.39 15.05 13.35
CA TRP A 87 2.30 14.66 12.29
C TRP A 87 2.80 15.83 11.46
N SER A 88 1.93 16.77 11.10
CA SER A 88 2.28 17.97 10.34
C SER A 88 3.31 18.88 11.03
N LYS A 89 3.40 18.78 12.34
CA LYS A 89 4.33 19.56 13.20
C LYS A 89 5.62 18.81 13.50
N THR A 90 5.76 17.54 13.10
CA THR A 90 7.00 16.79 13.31
C THR A 90 8.15 17.40 12.49
N SER A 91 9.36 17.34 13.05
CA SER A 91 10.53 17.85 12.35
C SER A 91 10.81 17.08 11.06
N PRO A 92 11.41 17.71 10.04
CA PRO A 92 11.88 17.06 8.83
C PRO A 92 12.74 15.81 9.11
N ASP A 93 13.66 15.90 10.08
CA ASP A 93 14.50 14.77 10.47
C ASP A 93 13.72 13.60 11.06
N THR A 94 12.70 13.87 11.85
CA THR A 94 11.83 12.83 12.40
C THR A 94 11.09 12.10 11.29
N ARG A 95 10.52 12.82 10.32
CA ARG A 95 9.85 12.22 9.17
C ARG A 95 10.82 11.39 8.32
N ALA A 96 12.04 11.90 8.09
CA ALA A 96 13.08 11.17 7.38
C ALA A 96 13.44 9.84 8.06
N LYS A 97 13.57 9.82 9.39
CA LYS A 97 13.86 8.59 10.16
C LYS A 97 12.77 7.51 9.95
N TYR A 98 11.50 7.88 9.94
CA TYR A 98 10.41 6.94 9.65
C TYR A 98 10.46 6.39 8.22
N LEU A 99 10.73 7.26 7.23
CA LEU A 99 10.89 6.83 5.84
C LEU A 99 12.10 5.89 5.66
N TYR A 100 13.22 6.18 6.31
CA TYR A 100 14.38 5.28 6.36
C TYR A 100 14.04 3.93 6.98
N ALA A 101 13.30 3.92 8.08
CA ALA A 101 12.90 2.69 8.75
C ALA A 101 12.03 1.82 7.82
N LEU A 102 11.06 2.43 7.11
CA LEU A 102 10.25 1.73 6.12
C LEU A 102 11.09 1.19 4.97
N ALA A 103 12.00 1.98 4.41
CA ALA A 103 12.89 1.53 3.33
C ALA A 103 13.71 0.30 3.74
N ARG A 104 14.30 0.32 4.93
CA ARG A 104 15.07 -0.81 5.47
C ARG A 104 14.20 -2.05 5.71
N LEU A 105 12.98 -1.88 6.20
CA LEU A 105 12.06 -2.98 6.39
C LEU A 105 11.63 -3.58 5.04
N ILE A 106 11.36 -2.76 4.03
CA ILE A 106 11.08 -3.24 2.67
C ILE A 106 12.25 -4.05 2.12
N GLN A 107 13.49 -3.56 2.26
CA GLN A 107 14.69 -4.32 1.87
C GLN A 107 14.82 -5.64 2.64
N LYS A 108 14.61 -5.60 3.96
CA LYS A 108 14.69 -6.81 4.80
C LYS A 108 13.66 -7.87 4.39
N HIS A 109 12.47 -7.44 3.98
CA HIS A 109 11.37 -8.29 3.55
C HIS A 109 11.26 -8.41 2.02
N SER A 110 12.30 -8.03 1.26
CA SER A 110 12.24 -7.93 -0.20
C SER A 110 11.83 -9.25 -0.87
N ARG A 111 12.40 -10.36 -0.41
CA ARG A 111 12.08 -11.69 -0.97
C ARG A 111 10.61 -12.06 -0.75
N PHE A 112 10.11 -11.89 0.46
CA PHE A 112 8.71 -12.12 0.80
C PHE A 112 7.77 -11.23 -0.04
N LEU A 113 8.06 -9.93 -0.13
CA LEU A 113 7.28 -8.97 -0.90
C LEU A 113 7.27 -9.30 -2.39
N SER A 114 8.41 -9.76 -2.94
CA SER A 114 8.51 -10.14 -4.37
C SER A 114 7.63 -11.35 -4.68
N VAL A 115 7.67 -12.38 -3.84
CA VAL A 115 6.81 -13.56 -4.00
C VAL A 115 5.34 -13.20 -3.82
N LEU A 116 5.01 -12.39 -2.81
CA LEU A 116 3.65 -11.94 -2.57
C LEU A 116 3.10 -11.13 -3.75
N GLU A 117 3.88 -10.18 -4.28
CA GLU A 117 3.49 -9.38 -5.45
C GLU A 117 3.27 -10.25 -6.68
N THR A 118 4.15 -11.25 -6.91
CA THR A 118 3.99 -12.22 -8.00
C THR A 118 2.71 -13.05 -7.87
N ILE A 119 2.39 -13.52 -6.68
CA ILE A 119 1.19 -14.35 -6.44
C ILE A 119 -0.09 -13.53 -6.57
N ASP A 120 -0.09 -12.29 -6.08
CA ASP A 120 -1.24 -11.39 -6.05
C ASP A 120 -1.52 -10.74 -7.42
N ASN A 121 -0.45 -10.32 -8.12
CA ASN A 121 -0.53 -9.58 -9.39
C ASN A 121 -0.40 -10.46 -10.64
N GLY A 122 0.33 -11.57 -10.56
CA GLY A 122 0.66 -12.42 -11.69
C GLY A 122 1.92 -12.02 -12.46
N LYS A 123 2.65 -11.00 -12.03
CA LYS A 123 3.93 -10.61 -12.65
C LYS A 123 4.99 -11.71 -12.48
N PRO A 124 5.88 -11.89 -13.44
CA PRO A 124 7.02 -12.78 -13.27
C PRO A 124 7.86 -12.40 -12.04
N ILE A 125 8.30 -13.39 -11.27
CA ILE A 125 9.13 -13.17 -10.05
C ILE A 125 10.40 -12.34 -10.36
N ARG A 126 10.93 -12.45 -11.56
CA ARG A 126 12.08 -11.67 -12.01
C ARG A 126 11.79 -10.17 -12.00
N GLU A 127 10.60 -9.78 -12.46
CA GLU A 127 10.19 -8.35 -12.48
C GLU A 127 9.98 -7.82 -11.06
N THR A 128 9.26 -8.55 -10.23
CA THR A 128 8.98 -8.12 -8.86
C THR A 128 10.25 -8.08 -8.00
N ARG A 129 11.11 -9.10 -8.11
CA ARG A 129 12.35 -9.24 -7.33
C ARG A 129 13.42 -8.24 -7.73
N ASP A 130 13.66 -8.07 -9.03
CA ASP A 130 14.83 -7.35 -9.55
C ASP A 130 14.53 -5.88 -9.84
N ILE A 131 13.24 -5.52 -10.02
CA ILE A 131 12.81 -4.18 -10.40
C ILE A 131 11.86 -3.58 -9.37
N ASP A 132 10.64 -4.12 -9.21
CA ASP A 132 9.57 -3.46 -8.47
C ASP A 132 9.92 -3.23 -7.00
N ILE A 133 10.24 -4.30 -6.28
CA ILE A 133 10.51 -4.20 -4.83
C ILE A 133 11.77 -3.39 -4.51
N PRO A 134 12.90 -3.53 -5.24
CA PRO A 134 14.04 -2.63 -5.07
C PRO A 134 13.70 -1.15 -5.31
N LEU A 135 12.85 -0.82 -6.31
CA LEU A 135 12.40 0.54 -6.56
C LEU A 135 11.52 1.07 -5.43
N VAL A 136 10.65 0.24 -4.85
CA VAL A 136 9.86 0.63 -3.66
C VAL A 136 10.77 1.14 -2.54
N ALA A 137 11.81 0.38 -2.19
CA ALA A 137 12.76 0.79 -1.15
C ALA A 137 13.49 2.09 -1.51
N ARG A 138 13.93 2.22 -2.78
CA ARG A 138 14.59 3.44 -3.28
C ARG A 138 13.69 4.67 -3.17
N HIS A 139 12.39 4.56 -3.44
CA HIS A 139 11.45 5.68 -3.30
C HIS A 139 11.35 6.13 -1.83
N PHE A 140 11.29 5.23 -0.89
CA PHE A 140 11.28 5.60 0.53
C PHE A 140 12.60 6.26 0.96
N TYR A 141 13.77 5.75 0.51
CA TYR A 141 15.06 6.40 0.75
C TYR A 141 15.15 7.80 0.13
N TYR A 142 14.71 7.93 -1.12
CA TYR A 142 14.71 9.21 -1.83
C TYR A 142 13.88 10.25 -1.10
N HIS A 143 12.65 9.90 -0.70
CA HIS A 143 11.78 10.82 0.01
C HIS A 143 12.20 11.06 1.46
N ALA A 144 12.97 10.17 2.08
CA ALA A 144 13.63 10.45 3.35
C ALA A 144 14.64 11.60 3.20
N GLY A 145 15.41 11.62 2.10
CA GLY A 145 16.28 12.75 1.75
C GLY A 145 15.50 14.03 1.51
N TRP A 146 14.43 13.95 0.73
CA TRP A 146 13.55 15.10 0.46
C TRP A 146 12.86 15.63 1.70
N ALA A 147 12.44 14.80 2.63
CA ALA A 147 11.85 15.25 3.89
C ALA A 147 12.73 16.29 4.60
N LYS A 148 14.06 16.11 4.54
CA LYS A 148 15.03 17.05 5.13
C LYS A 148 15.22 18.33 4.33
N LYS A 149 14.93 18.29 3.01
CA LYS A 149 15.15 19.42 2.10
C LYS A 149 13.91 20.32 1.94
N ILE A 150 12.73 19.84 2.30
CA ILE A 150 11.50 20.65 2.22
C ILE A 150 11.63 21.85 3.16
N ASP A 151 11.62 23.05 2.58
CA ASP A 151 11.54 24.28 3.37
C ASP A 151 10.16 24.41 4.00
N THR A 152 10.09 24.18 5.30
CA THR A 152 8.84 24.24 6.07
C THR A 152 8.33 25.66 6.33
N LYS A 153 9.13 26.69 5.99
CA LYS A 153 8.69 28.10 6.06
C LYS A 153 7.77 28.43 4.89
N THR A 154 8.12 27.96 3.70
CA THR A 154 7.41 28.24 2.44
C THR A 154 6.42 27.15 2.05
N HIS A 155 6.66 25.89 2.46
CA HIS A 155 5.82 24.75 2.11
C HIS A 155 5.10 24.19 3.34
N LYS A 156 3.79 24.08 3.26
CA LYS A 156 2.95 23.52 4.34
C LYS A 156 2.27 22.22 3.90
N PRO A 157 2.10 21.26 4.83
CA PRO A 157 1.30 20.07 4.54
C PRO A 157 -0.15 20.46 4.18
N ILE A 158 -0.76 19.68 3.30
CA ILE A 158 -2.11 19.94 2.79
C ILE A 158 -3.19 19.40 3.75
N GLY A 159 -2.94 18.24 4.38
CA GLY A 159 -3.93 17.57 5.23
C GLY A 159 -4.01 16.07 4.98
N VAL A 160 -5.22 15.54 4.95
CA VAL A 160 -5.48 14.13 4.62
C VAL A 160 -5.45 13.95 3.09
N ILE A 161 -4.63 13.00 2.64
CA ILE A 161 -4.50 12.65 1.22
C ILE A 161 -5.22 11.31 0.98
N GLY A 162 -6.28 11.33 0.17
CA GLY A 162 -6.88 10.13 -0.39
C GLY A 162 -6.02 9.60 -1.53
N GLN A 163 -5.65 8.34 -1.49
CA GLN A 163 -4.80 7.71 -2.49
C GLN A 163 -5.46 6.46 -3.06
N ILE A 164 -5.52 6.38 -4.39
CA ILE A 164 -6.08 5.24 -5.10
C ILE A 164 -5.06 4.81 -6.13
N ILE A 165 -4.67 3.53 -6.07
CA ILE A 165 -3.59 2.97 -6.88
C ILE A 165 -4.11 1.86 -7.80
N PRO A 166 -3.47 1.66 -8.97
CA PRO A 166 -3.82 0.64 -9.94
C PRO A 166 -3.28 -0.74 -9.53
N TRP A 167 -3.62 -1.75 -10.35
CA TRP A 167 -3.24 -3.13 -10.14
C TRP A 167 -1.89 -3.53 -10.77
N ASN A 168 -1.41 -2.78 -11.76
CA ASN A 168 -0.25 -3.20 -12.57
C ASN A 168 1.12 -3.05 -11.86
N PHE A 169 1.26 -2.13 -10.90
CA PHE A 169 2.44 -1.94 -10.05
C PHE A 169 2.02 -1.68 -8.60
N PRO A 170 1.42 -2.67 -7.91
CA PRO A 170 0.72 -2.43 -6.65
C PRO A 170 1.56 -1.73 -5.58
N LEU A 171 2.66 -2.36 -5.16
CA LEU A 171 3.48 -1.81 -4.09
C LEU A 171 4.30 -0.59 -4.55
N LEU A 172 4.72 -0.57 -5.82
CA LEU A 172 5.49 0.55 -6.36
C LEU A 172 4.63 1.82 -6.44
N MET A 173 3.40 1.73 -6.96
CA MET A 173 2.48 2.88 -7.02
C MET A 173 2.05 3.35 -5.63
N MET A 174 1.93 2.43 -4.67
CA MET A 174 1.76 2.80 -3.27
C MET A 174 2.92 3.63 -2.74
N ALA A 175 4.17 3.21 -2.99
CA ALA A 175 5.35 3.93 -2.56
C ALA A 175 5.44 5.34 -3.18
N TRP A 176 5.11 5.47 -4.46
CA TRP A 176 5.09 6.75 -5.17
C TRP A 176 4.10 7.75 -4.59
N LYS A 177 3.07 7.28 -3.90
CA LYS A 177 2.04 8.15 -3.30
C LYS A 177 2.25 8.33 -1.80
N ILE A 178 2.54 7.25 -1.05
CA ILE A 178 2.72 7.33 0.41
C ILE A 178 4.00 8.08 0.77
N ALA A 179 5.14 7.74 0.15
CA ALA A 179 6.43 8.30 0.56
C ALA A 179 6.49 9.83 0.45
N PRO A 180 6.13 10.47 -0.68
CA PRO A 180 6.11 11.94 -0.76
C PRO A 180 5.06 12.57 0.17
N ALA A 181 3.89 11.93 0.35
CA ALA A 181 2.85 12.48 1.19
C ALA A 181 3.30 12.60 2.65
N ILE A 182 3.85 11.52 3.23
CA ILE A 182 4.30 11.54 4.63
C ILE A 182 5.60 12.32 4.81
N ALA A 183 6.49 12.35 3.81
CA ALA A 183 7.68 13.21 3.81
C ALA A 183 7.31 14.69 3.96
N ALA A 184 6.26 15.13 3.27
CA ALA A 184 5.74 16.48 3.32
C ALA A 184 4.87 16.77 4.55
N GLY A 185 4.68 15.82 5.48
CA GLY A 185 3.91 15.99 6.70
C GLY A 185 2.41 15.79 6.56
N ASN A 186 1.95 15.18 5.47
CA ASN A 186 0.55 14.80 5.27
C ASN A 186 0.23 13.45 5.89
N THR A 187 -1.05 13.15 6.07
CA THR A 187 -1.55 11.85 6.46
C THR A 187 -2.31 11.21 5.30
N VAL A 188 -2.44 9.88 5.31
CA VAL A 188 -2.87 9.12 4.13
C VAL A 188 -4.01 8.18 4.46
N VAL A 189 -4.98 8.10 3.55
CA VAL A 189 -5.94 7.01 3.42
C VAL A 189 -5.75 6.40 2.03
N LEU A 190 -5.20 5.19 1.97
CA LEU A 190 -4.92 4.47 0.74
C LEU A 190 -5.97 3.40 0.48
N LYS A 191 -6.45 3.33 -0.78
CA LYS A 191 -7.20 2.20 -1.32
C LYS A 191 -6.38 1.55 -2.44
N PRO A 192 -5.85 0.32 -2.22
CA PRO A 192 -5.26 -0.44 -3.32
C PRO A 192 -6.34 -0.91 -4.31
N ALA A 193 -5.90 -1.34 -5.50
CA ALA A 193 -6.81 -1.98 -6.43
C ALA A 193 -7.39 -3.26 -5.81
N GLU A 194 -8.64 -3.55 -6.12
CA GLU A 194 -9.36 -4.72 -5.61
C GLU A 194 -8.71 -6.05 -5.97
N PHE A 195 -8.02 -6.10 -7.10
CA PHE A 195 -7.36 -7.30 -7.60
C PHE A 195 -5.99 -7.56 -6.96
N THR A 196 -5.34 -6.52 -6.39
CA THR A 196 -3.95 -6.57 -5.92
C THR A 196 -3.79 -5.78 -4.62
N SER A 197 -4.41 -6.30 -3.55
CA SER A 197 -4.40 -5.60 -2.26
C SER A 197 -3.39 -6.17 -1.26
N LEU A 198 -2.84 -7.36 -1.49
CA LEU A 198 -2.12 -8.11 -0.46
C LEU A 198 -0.79 -7.46 -0.08
N THR A 199 -0.04 -6.93 -1.04
CA THR A 199 1.23 -6.25 -0.73
C THR A 199 1.03 -4.96 0.06
N ALA A 200 -0.09 -4.23 -0.18
CA ALA A 200 -0.45 -3.07 0.63
C ALA A 200 -0.81 -3.46 2.07
N LEU A 201 -1.48 -4.60 2.28
CA LEU A 201 -1.77 -5.12 3.62
C LEU A 201 -0.48 -5.57 4.34
N TYR A 202 0.45 -6.23 3.65
CA TYR A 202 1.74 -6.56 4.26
C TYR A 202 2.54 -5.30 4.60
N PHE A 203 2.49 -4.27 3.76
CA PHE A 203 3.10 -2.99 4.07
C PHE A 203 2.53 -2.34 5.34
N ALA A 204 1.25 -2.54 5.65
CA ALA A 204 0.66 -2.09 6.92
C ALA A 204 1.35 -2.74 8.13
N GLU A 205 1.74 -4.01 8.07
CA GLU A 205 2.56 -4.65 9.11
C GLU A 205 3.95 -4.01 9.22
N LEU A 206 4.55 -3.65 8.08
CA LEU A 206 5.83 -2.93 8.09
C LEU A 206 5.68 -1.55 8.73
N CYS A 207 4.55 -0.86 8.55
CA CYS A 207 4.23 0.38 9.25
C CYS A 207 4.18 0.19 10.78
N GLN A 208 3.59 -0.91 11.26
CA GLN A 208 3.60 -1.25 12.69
C GLN A 208 5.01 -1.53 13.20
N LYS A 209 5.80 -2.34 12.46
CA LYS A 209 7.20 -2.63 12.80
C LYS A 209 8.07 -1.37 12.80
N ALA A 210 7.83 -0.44 11.89
CA ALA A 210 8.49 0.87 11.84
C ALA A 210 7.99 1.85 12.92
N ARG A 211 6.97 1.47 13.69
CA ARG A 211 6.30 2.33 14.70
C ARG A 211 5.81 3.65 14.11
N ILE A 212 5.26 3.62 12.89
CA ILE A 212 4.61 4.79 12.30
C ILE A 212 3.53 5.28 13.24
N PRO A 213 3.46 6.59 13.55
CA PRO A 213 2.45 7.12 14.46
C PRO A 213 1.03 6.76 14.00
N LYS A 214 0.19 6.40 14.96
CA LYS A 214 -1.18 5.94 14.70
C LYS A 214 -1.95 6.97 13.85
N GLY A 215 -2.62 6.50 12.81
CA GLY A 215 -3.42 7.33 11.91
C GLY A 215 -2.65 8.07 10.80
N VAL A 216 -1.31 8.09 10.81
CA VAL A 216 -0.52 8.72 9.72
C VAL A 216 -0.73 7.99 8.40
N ILE A 217 -0.76 6.67 8.43
CA ILE A 217 -1.05 5.81 7.27
C ILE A 217 -2.25 4.94 7.63
N ASN A 218 -3.28 4.95 6.79
CA ASN A 218 -4.44 4.10 6.87
C ASN A 218 -4.62 3.41 5.51
N ILE A 219 -4.89 2.10 5.52
CA ILE A 219 -5.06 1.29 4.30
C ILE A 219 -6.39 0.56 4.41
N ILE A 220 -7.28 0.81 3.47
CA ILE A 220 -8.61 0.21 3.44
C ILE A 220 -8.83 -0.47 2.09
N THR A 221 -9.29 -1.71 2.14
CA THR A 221 -9.60 -2.50 0.95
C THR A 221 -11.01 -2.18 0.44
N GLY A 222 -11.21 -2.32 -0.84
CA GLY A 222 -12.52 -2.05 -1.45
C GLY A 222 -12.44 -1.89 -2.95
N ASP A 223 -13.60 -1.79 -3.57
CA ASP A 223 -13.81 -1.57 -5.00
C ASP A 223 -13.93 -0.08 -5.35
N GLY A 224 -14.48 0.21 -6.53
CA GLY A 224 -14.73 1.58 -6.99
C GLY A 224 -15.62 2.39 -6.05
N SER A 225 -16.60 1.76 -5.39
CA SER A 225 -17.49 2.43 -4.44
C SER A 225 -16.75 2.95 -3.21
N THR A 226 -15.77 2.19 -2.70
CA THR A 226 -14.88 2.66 -1.62
C THR A 226 -14.02 3.83 -2.09
N GLY A 227 -13.53 3.78 -3.34
CA GLY A 227 -12.79 4.89 -3.95
C GLY A 227 -13.60 6.18 -4.00
N GLU A 228 -14.85 6.10 -4.44
CA GLU A 228 -15.78 7.23 -4.48
C GLU A 228 -16.03 7.83 -3.10
N LEU A 229 -16.22 7.00 -2.08
CA LEU A 229 -16.36 7.47 -0.69
C LEU A 229 -15.12 8.24 -0.19
N ILE A 230 -13.91 7.83 -0.58
CA ILE A 230 -12.67 8.56 -0.24
C ILE A 230 -12.61 9.89 -0.99
N THR A 231 -12.91 9.89 -2.29
CA THR A 231 -12.80 11.10 -3.14
C THR A 231 -13.83 12.14 -2.78
N SER A 232 -15.03 11.74 -2.37
CA SER A 232 -16.11 12.63 -1.96
C SER A 232 -16.02 13.10 -0.49
N HIS A 233 -15.19 12.47 0.35
CA HIS A 233 -15.15 12.79 1.79
C HIS A 233 -14.66 14.21 2.04
N VAL A 234 -15.41 15.02 2.80
CA VAL A 234 -15.16 16.46 3.04
C VAL A 234 -13.77 16.74 3.65
N ASP A 235 -13.27 15.87 4.50
CA ASP A 235 -11.96 16.02 5.16
C ASP A 235 -10.78 15.54 4.32
N THR A 236 -11.00 14.91 3.17
CA THR A 236 -9.95 14.59 2.20
C THR A 236 -9.58 15.85 1.42
N LYS A 237 -8.36 16.35 1.57
CA LYS A 237 -7.92 17.64 1.00
C LYS A 237 -7.20 17.51 -0.34
N LYS A 238 -6.72 16.31 -0.64
CA LYS A 238 -6.11 16.00 -1.94
C LYS A 238 -6.44 14.56 -2.31
N ILE A 239 -6.62 14.33 -3.62
CA ILE A 239 -6.71 13.00 -4.21
C ILE A 239 -5.47 12.77 -5.09
N ALA A 240 -4.78 11.66 -4.87
CA ALA A 240 -3.73 11.17 -5.73
C ALA A 240 -4.20 9.84 -6.35
N PHE A 241 -4.53 9.87 -7.61
CA PHE A 241 -5.08 8.76 -8.37
C PHE A 241 -4.13 8.34 -9.48
N THR A 242 -3.96 7.03 -9.64
CA THR A 242 -3.41 6.43 -10.86
C THR A 242 -4.34 5.30 -11.29
N GLY A 243 -4.76 5.31 -12.55
CA GLY A 243 -5.69 4.31 -13.07
C GLY A 243 -6.24 4.72 -14.46
N SER A 244 -7.43 4.20 -14.80
CA SER A 244 -8.02 4.47 -16.11
C SER A 244 -8.48 5.92 -16.26
N THR A 245 -8.37 6.44 -17.49
CA THR A 245 -8.87 7.76 -17.88
C THR A 245 -10.36 7.93 -17.54
N GLU A 246 -11.15 6.87 -17.70
CA GLU A 246 -12.59 6.91 -17.38
C GLU A 246 -12.84 7.21 -15.89
N VAL A 247 -12.16 6.48 -14.99
CA VAL A 247 -12.28 6.72 -13.55
C VAL A 247 -11.71 8.08 -13.18
N GLY A 248 -10.60 8.51 -13.80
CA GLY A 248 -10.05 9.83 -13.61
C GLY A 248 -11.03 10.95 -13.92
N LYS A 249 -11.74 10.86 -15.06
CA LYS A 249 -12.80 11.81 -15.43
C LYS A 249 -13.93 11.85 -14.38
N LYS A 250 -14.38 10.69 -13.88
CA LYS A 250 -15.40 10.61 -12.82
C LYS A 250 -14.92 11.32 -11.54
N ILE A 251 -13.67 11.12 -11.14
CA ILE A 251 -13.09 11.80 -9.96
C ILE A 251 -13.06 13.31 -10.18
N ILE A 252 -12.58 13.78 -11.32
CA ILE A 252 -12.54 15.23 -11.63
C ILE A 252 -13.95 15.83 -11.56
N GLN A 253 -14.93 15.18 -12.17
CA GLN A 253 -16.32 15.64 -12.17
C GLN A 253 -16.90 15.68 -10.74
N SER A 254 -16.71 14.62 -9.96
CA SER A 254 -17.27 14.52 -8.60
C SER A 254 -16.61 15.48 -7.60
N THR A 255 -15.41 15.98 -7.91
CA THR A 255 -14.66 16.90 -7.04
C THR A 255 -14.65 18.35 -7.55
N ALA A 256 -15.23 18.64 -8.71
CA ALA A 256 -15.16 19.95 -9.37
C ALA A 256 -15.69 21.11 -8.51
N THR A 257 -16.67 20.86 -7.64
CA THR A 257 -17.24 21.87 -6.71
C THR A 257 -16.58 21.85 -5.32
N GLN A 258 -15.52 21.07 -5.14
CA GLN A 258 -14.86 20.90 -3.84
C GLN A 258 -13.45 21.51 -3.89
N GLU A 259 -13.03 22.13 -2.80
CA GLU A 259 -11.65 22.64 -2.67
C GLU A 259 -10.66 21.50 -2.46
N LYS A 260 -10.50 20.62 -3.44
CA LYS A 260 -9.56 19.50 -3.41
C LYS A 260 -8.47 19.65 -4.45
N LYS A 261 -7.24 19.39 -4.04
CA LYS A 261 -6.13 19.24 -4.99
C LYS A 261 -6.17 17.86 -5.63
N LEU A 262 -5.92 17.78 -6.93
CA LEU A 262 -5.85 16.53 -7.67
C LEU A 262 -4.45 16.30 -8.23
N THR A 263 -3.98 15.07 -8.17
CA THR A 263 -2.87 14.56 -8.96
C THR A 263 -3.38 13.31 -9.66
N MET A 264 -3.39 13.35 -10.99
CA MET A 264 -4.00 12.34 -11.83
C MET A 264 -2.94 11.78 -12.79
N GLU A 265 -2.75 10.48 -12.77
CA GLU A 265 -1.90 9.74 -13.70
C GLU A 265 -2.83 8.72 -14.43
N LEU A 266 -3.15 9.03 -15.69
CA LEU A 266 -4.22 8.40 -16.46
C LEU A 266 -3.67 7.61 -17.66
#